data_b7ad60de0a31186d2994fc44522d24de
#
_entry.id   b7ad60de0a31186d2994fc44522d24de
#
_cell.length_a   1.000
_cell.length_b   1.000
_cell.length_c   1.000
_cell.angle_alpha   90.00
_cell.angle_beta   90.00
_cell.angle_gamma   90.00
#
_symmetry.space_group_name_H-M   'P 1'
#
loop_
_entity.id
_entity.type
_entity.pdbx_description
1 polymer ?
#
loop_
_entity_poly.entity_id
_entity_poly.type
_entity_poly.pdbx_seq_one_letter_code
_entity_poly.pdbx_strand_id
1 'polypeptide(L)'
;MSNENATYLFTSESVTEGHPDKLCDQVSDAILDAILAKEIELEKAGYISPSGKPADVSQVRCACETVATTGTVFVTGEIRTQAYVDVDTIVRDVVRSIGYDRAKYGFDCDTCGVINAIHSQSPDIAQGVDESWEAQHGEAADKEDETGAGDQGMVFGYACNETSTLMPMPIYLAHRLSERLTEVRKNGTLPFLRPDGKTQVSVRYVDGKPEAVEKVLISTQHDEGVDHDQLEAALLEHVI
;
A
#
# COMPACT_ATOMS: atom_id res chain seq x y z
N MET A 1 23.50 15.96 32.65
CA MET A 1 24.19 14.66 32.56
C MET A 1 24.32 14.37 31.08
N SER A 2 25.55 14.55 30.53
CA SER A 2 25.83 14.20 29.15
C SER A 2 25.68 12.70 28.99
N ASN A 3 24.76 12.23 28.13
CA ASN A 3 24.73 10.83 27.69
C ASN A 3 26.01 10.59 26.90
N GLU A 4 27.08 10.16 27.57
CA GLU A 4 28.30 9.77 26.92
C GLU A 4 28.04 8.55 26.07
N ASN A 5 28.25 8.72 24.75
CA ASN A 5 28.33 7.66 23.73
C ASN A 5 27.18 6.63 23.74
N ALA A 6 25.93 7.07 23.59
CA ALA A 6 24.82 6.14 23.42
C ALA A 6 24.95 5.43 22.06
N THR A 7 25.42 4.19 22.10
CA THR A 7 25.44 3.31 20.92
C THR A 7 24.25 2.37 20.94
N TYR A 8 23.48 2.32 19.84
CA TYR A 8 22.34 1.42 19.69
C TYR A 8 22.18 0.97 18.23
N LEU A 9 21.46 -0.13 18.05
CA LEU A 9 21.03 -0.60 16.74
C LEU A 9 19.59 -0.20 16.48
N PHE A 10 19.32 0.33 15.30
CA PHE A 10 17.96 0.54 14.82
C PHE A 10 17.74 -0.25 13.54
N THR A 11 16.62 -0.98 13.49
CA THR A 11 16.32 -1.90 12.40
C THR A 11 14.98 -1.54 11.77
N SER A 12 14.93 -1.53 10.45
CA SER A 12 13.70 -1.34 9.68
C SER A 12 13.56 -2.40 8.61
N GLU A 13 12.31 -2.70 8.27
CA GLU A 13 11.96 -3.65 7.22
C GLU A 13 11.17 -2.97 6.11
N SER A 14 11.26 -3.53 4.91
CA SER A 14 10.42 -3.19 3.77
C SER A 14 10.05 -4.45 3.02
N VAL A 15 8.98 -4.41 2.25
CA VAL A 15 8.47 -5.53 1.47
C VAL A 15 8.35 -5.14 0.00
N THR A 16 8.46 -6.13 -0.89
CA THR A 16 8.22 -5.95 -2.32
C THR A 16 6.72 -5.88 -2.63
N GLU A 17 6.39 -5.50 -3.86
CA GLU A 17 5.00 -5.36 -4.32
C GLU A 17 4.17 -6.66 -4.21
N GLY A 18 4.82 -7.83 -4.22
CA GLY A 18 4.16 -9.12 -4.13
C GLY A 18 3.99 -9.68 -2.72
N HIS A 19 4.47 -8.97 -1.69
CA HIS A 19 4.16 -9.34 -0.31
C HIS A 19 2.64 -9.18 -0.05
N PRO A 20 1.99 -10.11 0.68
CA PRO A 20 0.54 -10.06 0.91
C PRO A 20 0.02 -8.71 1.39
N ASP A 21 0.68 -8.08 2.35
CA ASP A 21 0.25 -6.77 2.87
C ASP A 21 0.31 -5.69 1.79
N LYS A 22 1.40 -5.65 1.00
CA LYS A 22 1.56 -4.67 -0.08
C LYS A 22 0.59 -4.92 -1.25
N LEU A 23 0.32 -6.19 -1.53
CA LEU A 23 -0.71 -6.57 -2.51
C LEU A 23 -2.09 -6.07 -2.06
N CYS A 24 -2.43 -6.24 -0.78
CA CYS A 24 -3.70 -5.77 -0.22
C CYS A 24 -3.83 -4.25 -0.29
N ASP A 25 -2.79 -3.50 0.05
CA ASP A 25 -2.75 -2.04 -0.10
C ASP A 25 -3.02 -1.64 -1.56
N GLN A 26 -2.31 -2.26 -2.52
CA GLN A 26 -2.46 -1.97 -3.95
C GLN A 26 -3.86 -2.27 -4.47
N VAL A 27 -4.49 -3.34 -3.99
CA VAL A 27 -5.88 -3.68 -4.36
C VAL A 27 -6.86 -2.63 -3.84
N SER A 28 -6.74 -2.26 -2.55
CA SER A 28 -7.61 -1.24 -1.93
C SER A 28 -7.45 0.12 -2.62
N ASP A 29 -6.22 0.54 -2.91
CA ASP A 29 -5.92 1.77 -3.63
C ASP A 29 -6.47 1.74 -5.07
N ALA A 30 -6.31 0.63 -5.79
CA ALA A 30 -6.81 0.51 -7.17
C ALA A 30 -8.35 0.57 -7.24
N ILE A 31 -9.04 0.03 -6.24
CA ILE A 31 -10.50 0.14 -6.15
C ILE A 31 -10.92 1.59 -5.91
N LEU A 32 -10.26 2.29 -4.98
CA LEU A 32 -10.50 3.71 -4.72
C LEU A 32 -10.26 4.56 -5.97
N ASP A 33 -9.13 4.37 -6.64
CA ASP A 33 -8.77 5.08 -7.86
C ASP A 33 -9.80 4.87 -8.98
N ALA A 34 -10.26 3.62 -9.16
CA ALA A 34 -11.27 3.30 -10.16
C ALA A 34 -12.63 3.97 -9.84
N ILE A 35 -13.04 3.99 -8.58
CA ILE A 35 -14.26 4.65 -8.12
C ILE A 35 -14.17 6.15 -8.38
N LEU A 36 -13.09 6.81 -7.96
CA LEU A 36 -12.90 8.26 -8.14
C LEU A 36 -12.86 8.63 -9.61
N ALA A 37 -12.10 7.90 -10.43
CA ALA A 37 -12.04 8.16 -11.87
C ALA A 37 -13.42 8.05 -12.53
N LYS A 38 -14.18 7.01 -12.15
CA LYS A 38 -15.51 6.79 -12.71
C LYS A 38 -16.54 7.82 -12.23
N GLU A 39 -16.49 8.21 -10.96
CA GLU A 39 -17.36 9.26 -10.42
C GLU A 39 -17.13 10.61 -11.13
N ILE A 40 -15.84 10.98 -11.37
CA ILE A 40 -15.48 12.19 -12.14
C ILE A 40 -16.05 12.15 -13.57
N GLU A 41 -16.01 10.98 -14.24
CA GLU A 41 -16.62 10.82 -15.56
C GLU A 41 -18.13 11.02 -15.52
N LEU A 42 -18.80 10.46 -14.53
CA LEU A 42 -20.25 10.57 -14.34
C LEU A 42 -20.66 12.01 -14.02
N GLU A 43 -19.93 12.69 -13.15
CA GLU A 43 -20.14 14.08 -12.79
C GLU A 43 -20.02 15.00 -14.02
N LYS A 44 -18.95 14.84 -14.82
CA LYS A 44 -18.77 15.58 -16.09
C LYS A 44 -19.88 15.33 -17.10
N ALA A 45 -20.46 14.12 -17.09
CA ALA A 45 -21.58 13.74 -17.95
C ALA A 45 -22.94 14.24 -17.41
N GLY A 46 -23.00 14.86 -16.23
CA GLY A 46 -24.23 15.31 -15.59
C GLY A 46 -25.14 14.14 -15.16
N TYR A 47 -24.55 13.01 -14.79
CA TYR A 47 -25.32 11.83 -14.42
C TYR A 47 -26.12 12.05 -13.14
N ILE A 48 -27.38 11.65 -13.18
CA ILE A 48 -28.26 11.58 -12.01
C ILE A 48 -28.72 10.13 -11.85
N SER A 49 -28.52 9.58 -10.67
CA SER A 49 -28.92 8.22 -10.35
C SER A 49 -30.45 8.02 -10.36
N PRO A 50 -30.94 6.77 -10.43
CA PRO A 50 -32.38 6.49 -10.33
C PRO A 50 -33.02 7.00 -9.03
N SER A 51 -32.25 7.19 -7.97
CA SER A 51 -32.69 7.79 -6.70
C SER A 51 -32.72 9.31 -6.72
N GLY A 52 -32.37 9.97 -7.85
CA GLY A 52 -32.33 11.42 -8.00
C GLY A 52 -31.09 12.10 -7.47
N LYS A 53 -30.04 11.35 -7.08
CA LYS A 53 -28.78 11.91 -6.60
C LYS A 53 -27.83 12.13 -7.78
N PRO A 54 -27.24 13.34 -7.93
CA PRO A 54 -26.21 13.57 -8.93
C PRO A 54 -24.91 12.83 -8.55
N ALA A 55 -24.09 12.53 -9.54
CA ALA A 55 -22.71 12.15 -9.31
C ALA A 55 -21.93 13.38 -8.83
N ASP A 56 -21.14 13.21 -7.78
CA ASP A 56 -20.36 14.27 -7.15
C ASP A 56 -19.15 13.62 -6.46
N VAL A 57 -17.96 13.84 -7.00
CA VAL A 57 -16.73 13.23 -6.49
C VAL A 57 -16.43 13.66 -5.04
N SER A 58 -16.86 14.84 -4.61
CA SER A 58 -16.69 15.32 -3.23
C SER A 58 -17.50 14.50 -2.21
N GLN A 59 -18.53 13.82 -2.66
CA GLN A 59 -19.41 12.98 -1.86
C GLN A 59 -19.00 11.50 -1.84
N VAL A 60 -17.97 11.13 -2.58
CA VAL A 60 -17.45 9.74 -2.56
C VAL A 60 -16.85 9.44 -1.20
N ARG A 61 -17.20 8.27 -0.66
CA ARG A 61 -16.56 7.69 0.52
C ARG A 61 -16.20 6.25 0.20
N CYS A 62 -14.96 5.90 0.49
CA CYS A 62 -14.44 4.56 0.23
C CYS A 62 -13.59 4.11 1.42
N ALA A 63 -14.16 3.23 2.23
CA ALA A 63 -13.47 2.52 3.30
C ALA A 63 -13.34 1.06 2.86
N CYS A 64 -12.43 0.80 1.92
CA CYS A 64 -12.21 -0.51 1.32
C CYS A 64 -10.97 -1.14 1.93
N GLU A 65 -11.11 -2.35 2.45
CA GLU A 65 -10.05 -3.13 3.05
C GLU A 65 -9.90 -4.48 2.33
N THR A 66 -8.67 -4.96 2.26
CA THR A 66 -8.34 -6.19 1.55
C THR A 66 -7.53 -7.13 2.44
N VAL A 67 -7.82 -8.42 2.33
CA VAL A 67 -7.03 -9.50 2.93
C VAL A 67 -6.68 -10.50 1.83
N ALA A 68 -5.43 -10.93 1.77
CA ALA A 68 -4.97 -11.94 0.83
C ALA A 68 -4.32 -13.12 1.53
N THR A 69 -4.55 -14.31 0.99
CA THR A 69 -3.89 -15.56 1.38
C THR A 69 -3.68 -16.41 0.13
N THR A 70 -3.03 -17.57 0.28
CA THR A 70 -2.80 -18.48 -0.85
C THR A 70 -4.10 -18.76 -1.61
N GLY A 71 -4.11 -18.40 -2.87
CA GLY A 71 -5.23 -18.66 -3.78
C GLY A 71 -6.46 -17.77 -3.61
N THR A 72 -6.49 -16.78 -2.71
CA THR A 72 -7.70 -16.00 -2.44
C THR A 72 -7.40 -14.55 -2.06
N VAL A 73 -8.20 -13.63 -2.61
CA VAL A 73 -8.28 -12.23 -2.20
C VAL A 73 -9.71 -11.96 -1.70
N PHE A 74 -9.83 -11.42 -0.51
CA PHE A 74 -11.09 -11.01 0.10
C PHE A 74 -11.10 -9.49 0.23
N VAL A 75 -12.09 -8.84 -0.39
CA VAL A 75 -12.30 -7.39 -0.36
C VAL A 75 -13.57 -7.10 0.42
N THR A 76 -13.48 -6.20 1.39
CA THR A 76 -14.61 -5.84 2.26
C THR A 76 -14.60 -4.33 2.55
N GLY A 77 -15.63 -3.86 3.21
CA GLY A 77 -15.73 -2.48 3.65
C GLY A 77 -17.03 -1.80 3.22
N GLU A 78 -17.06 -0.49 3.39
CA GLU A 78 -18.24 0.31 3.10
C GLU A 78 -17.89 1.41 2.09
N ILE A 79 -18.72 1.58 1.07
CA ILE A 79 -18.54 2.62 0.05
C ILE A 79 -19.82 3.43 -0.16
N ARG A 80 -19.64 4.69 -0.56
CA ARG A 80 -20.70 5.58 -1.05
C ARG A 80 -20.24 6.22 -2.36
N THR A 81 -20.88 5.87 -3.46
CA THR A 81 -20.57 6.36 -4.81
C THR A 81 -21.78 6.14 -5.72
N GLN A 82 -21.88 6.86 -6.84
CA GLN A 82 -22.79 6.57 -7.96
C GLN A 82 -22.09 5.72 -9.05
N ALA A 83 -20.77 5.55 -8.93
CA ALA A 83 -19.98 4.77 -9.86
C ALA A 83 -20.16 3.26 -9.64
N TYR A 84 -20.16 2.51 -10.72
CA TYR A 84 -19.98 1.06 -10.70
C TYR A 84 -18.55 0.73 -11.19
N VAL A 85 -17.86 -0.10 -10.45
CA VAL A 85 -16.54 -0.65 -10.83
C VAL A 85 -16.57 -2.18 -10.67
N ASP A 86 -15.89 -2.87 -11.56
CA ASP A 86 -15.76 -4.33 -11.50
C ASP A 86 -14.56 -4.70 -10.60
N VAL A 87 -14.86 -4.97 -9.34
CA VAL A 87 -13.85 -5.30 -8.32
C VAL A 87 -13.07 -6.56 -8.68
N ASP A 88 -13.71 -7.58 -9.27
CA ASP A 88 -13.03 -8.82 -9.67
C ASP A 88 -11.94 -8.53 -10.72
N THR A 89 -12.28 -7.77 -11.75
CA THR A 89 -11.33 -7.35 -12.78
C THR A 89 -10.18 -6.51 -12.20
N ILE A 90 -10.47 -5.55 -11.32
CA ILE A 90 -9.46 -4.70 -10.69
C ILE A 90 -8.47 -5.54 -9.88
N VAL A 91 -8.96 -6.45 -9.04
CA VAL A 91 -8.12 -7.35 -8.25
C VAL A 91 -7.19 -8.16 -9.15
N ARG A 92 -7.74 -8.78 -10.21
CA ARG A 92 -6.95 -9.60 -11.14
C ARG A 92 -5.89 -8.78 -11.88
N ASP A 93 -6.20 -7.56 -12.26
CA ASP A 93 -5.25 -6.68 -12.95
C ASP A 93 -4.11 -6.25 -12.02
N VAL A 94 -4.37 -5.96 -10.75
CA VAL A 94 -3.34 -5.71 -9.75
C VAL A 94 -2.46 -6.95 -9.57
N VAL A 95 -3.04 -8.11 -9.34
CA VAL A 95 -2.30 -9.39 -9.17
C VAL A 95 -1.43 -9.69 -10.39
N ARG A 96 -1.96 -9.44 -11.60
CA ARG A 96 -1.21 -9.60 -12.87
C ARG A 96 -0.04 -8.63 -12.98
N SER A 97 -0.26 -7.34 -12.66
CA SER A 97 0.76 -6.30 -12.74
C SER A 97 1.95 -6.54 -11.81
N ILE A 98 1.68 -7.16 -10.65
CA ILE A 98 2.71 -7.60 -9.69
C ILE A 98 3.54 -8.75 -10.27
N GLY A 99 2.96 -9.59 -11.13
CA GLY A 99 3.65 -10.72 -11.75
C GLY A 99 3.26 -12.09 -11.19
N TYR A 100 2.12 -12.20 -10.52
CA TYR A 100 1.50 -13.47 -10.19
C TYR A 100 0.67 -13.97 -11.38
N ASP A 101 1.35 -14.52 -12.37
CA ASP A 101 0.80 -14.91 -13.67
C ASP A 101 0.81 -16.43 -13.92
N ARG A 102 1.15 -17.23 -12.91
CA ARG A 102 1.28 -18.69 -13.02
C ARG A 102 0.73 -19.42 -11.82
N ALA A 103 -0.22 -20.31 -12.06
CA ALA A 103 -0.87 -21.14 -11.04
C ALA A 103 0.11 -21.94 -10.16
N LYS A 104 1.29 -22.33 -10.70
CA LYS A 104 2.30 -23.06 -9.92
C LYS A 104 2.89 -22.29 -8.74
N TYR A 105 2.66 -20.98 -8.65
CA TYR A 105 3.08 -20.19 -7.49
C TYR A 105 2.10 -20.28 -6.31
N GLY A 106 1.00 -21.04 -6.48
CA GLY A 106 -0.08 -21.14 -5.49
C GLY A 106 -0.99 -19.92 -5.44
N PHE A 107 -0.71 -18.92 -6.27
CA PHE A 107 -1.47 -17.70 -6.41
C PHE A 107 -1.24 -17.11 -7.81
N ASP A 108 -2.29 -16.81 -8.55
CA ASP A 108 -2.20 -16.19 -9.87
C ASP A 108 -3.47 -15.40 -10.21
N CYS A 109 -3.33 -14.47 -11.15
CA CYS A 109 -4.38 -13.53 -11.53
C CYS A 109 -5.62 -14.17 -12.18
N ASP A 110 -5.47 -15.33 -12.82
CA ASP A 110 -6.58 -15.96 -13.55
C ASP A 110 -7.38 -16.93 -12.68
N THR A 111 -6.74 -17.59 -11.71
CA THR A 111 -7.36 -18.68 -10.93
C THR A 111 -7.58 -18.35 -9.45
N CYS A 112 -7.04 -17.24 -8.93
CA CYS A 112 -7.32 -16.86 -7.54
C CYS A 112 -8.82 -16.61 -7.32
N GLY A 113 -9.30 -17.01 -6.16
CA GLY A 113 -10.66 -16.67 -5.71
C GLY A 113 -10.71 -15.19 -5.33
N VAL A 114 -11.71 -14.48 -5.83
CA VAL A 114 -12.00 -13.10 -5.41
C VAL A 114 -13.35 -13.10 -4.70
N ILE A 115 -13.32 -12.71 -3.42
CA ILE A 115 -14.53 -12.59 -2.62
C ILE A 115 -14.77 -11.09 -2.37
N ASN A 116 -15.89 -10.59 -2.88
CA ASN A 116 -16.32 -9.22 -2.69
C ASN A 116 -17.46 -9.16 -1.67
N ALA A 117 -17.20 -8.51 -0.53
CA ALA A 117 -18.14 -8.26 0.56
C ALA A 117 -18.24 -6.76 0.86
N ILE A 118 -18.13 -5.91 -0.17
CA ILE A 118 -18.33 -4.46 -0.03
C ILE A 118 -19.81 -4.16 0.13
N HIS A 119 -20.15 -3.29 1.06
CA HIS A 119 -21.49 -2.83 1.34
C HIS A 119 -21.64 -1.32 1.15
N SER A 120 -22.87 -0.85 1.04
CA SER A 120 -23.17 0.58 1.07
C SER A 120 -22.90 1.14 2.47
N GLN A 121 -22.33 2.36 2.53
CA GLN A 121 -22.10 3.07 3.78
C GLN A 121 -23.40 3.24 4.58
N SER A 122 -23.34 3.01 5.90
CA SER A 122 -24.44 3.27 6.83
C SER A 122 -24.88 4.73 6.79
N PRO A 123 -26.19 5.02 6.68
CA PRO A 123 -26.70 6.39 6.77
C PRO A 123 -26.38 7.08 8.10
N ASP A 124 -26.29 6.32 9.19
CA ASP A 124 -25.99 6.84 10.51
C ASP A 124 -24.53 7.34 10.61
N ILE A 125 -23.60 6.59 10.00
CA ILE A 125 -22.19 7.00 9.89
C ILE A 125 -22.06 8.22 8.98
N ALA A 126 -22.81 8.26 7.88
CA ALA A 126 -22.78 9.37 6.94
C ALA A 126 -23.09 10.72 7.63
N GLN A 127 -24.01 10.76 8.60
CA GLN A 127 -24.35 11.99 9.32
C GLN A 127 -23.16 12.60 10.06
N GLY A 128 -22.25 11.79 10.57
CA GLY A 128 -21.06 12.26 11.30
C GLY A 128 -19.90 12.67 10.41
N VAL A 129 -19.92 12.22 9.14
CA VAL A 129 -18.80 12.44 8.18
C VAL A 129 -19.11 13.54 7.17
N ASP A 130 -20.40 13.74 6.82
CA ASP A 130 -20.82 14.65 5.75
C ASP A 130 -20.67 16.11 6.12
N GLU A 131 -20.72 16.45 7.41
CA GLU A 131 -20.63 17.81 7.89
C GLU A 131 -19.75 17.86 9.14
N SER A 132 -18.67 18.65 9.07
CA SER A 132 -17.75 18.81 10.22
C SER A 132 -18.43 19.52 11.40
N TRP A 133 -17.84 19.39 12.56
CA TRP A 133 -18.30 20.13 13.75
C TRP A 133 -18.21 21.66 13.52
N GLU A 134 -17.15 22.11 12.84
CA GLU A 134 -16.93 23.51 12.48
C GLU A 134 -18.03 24.02 11.54
N ALA A 135 -18.42 23.24 10.53
CA ALA A 135 -19.50 23.60 9.62
C ALA A 135 -20.85 23.70 10.35
N GLN A 136 -21.17 22.74 11.20
CA GLN A 136 -22.42 22.72 12.00
C GLN A 136 -22.54 23.92 12.95
N HIS A 137 -21.39 24.48 13.42
CA HIS A 137 -21.36 25.61 14.34
C HIS A 137 -21.06 26.94 13.63
N GLY A 138 -20.91 26.94 12.29
CA GLY A 138 -20.63 28.14 11.52
C GLY A 138 -19.21 28.68 11.70
N GLU A 139 -18.28 27.80 12.08
CA GLU A 139 -16.87 28.12 12.32
C GLU A 139 -15.95 27.64 11.16
N ALA A 140 -16.50 26.97 10.14
CA ALA A 140 -15.75 26.58 8.94
C ALA A 140 -15.17 27.81 8.23
N ALA A 141 -13.85 27.85 8.07
CA ALA A 141 -13.13 28.97 7.48
C ALA A 141 -13.03 28.86 5.94
N ASP A 142 -13.00 27.62 5.44
CA ASP A 142 -12.93 27.31 4.02
C ASP A 142 -13.72 26.03 3.70
N LYS A 143 -13.69 25.63 2.42
CA LYS A 143 -14.46 24.49 1.93
C LYS A 143 -13.91 23.16 2.45
N GLU A 144 -12.62 23.08 2.73
CA GLU A 144 -11.96 21.92 3.27
C GLU A 144 -12.43 21.64 4.70
N ASP A 145 -12.76 22.68 5.46
CA ASP A 145 -13.29 22.57 6.83
C ASP A 145 -14.75 22.07 6.89
N GLU A 146 -15.47 22.04 5.77
CA GLU A 146 -16.88 21.60 5.73
C GLU A 146 -17.04 20.10 5.92
N THR A 147 -16.04 19.29 5.51
CA THR A 147 -16.12 17.83 5.58
C THR A 147 -15.67 17.30 6.94
N GLY A 148 -16.47 16.45 7.56
CA GLY A 148 -16.12 15.76 8.81
C GLY A 148 -15.04 14.71 8.60
N ALA A 149 -14.27 14.42 9.65
CA ALA A 149 -13.34 13.30 9.67
C ALA A 149 -14.11 11.97 9.63
N GLY A 150 -13.60 11.00 8.87
CA GLY A 150 -14.21 9.66 8.77
C GLY A 150 -14.17 8.86 10.07
N ASP A 151 -13.20 9.16 10.94
CA ASP A 151 -13.02 8.53 12.25
C ASP A 151 -12.20 9.46 13.16
N GLN A 152 -12.23 9.20 14.45
CA GLN A 152 -11.30 9.80 15.41
C GLN A 152 -9.87 9.33 15.12
N GLY A 153 -8.88 10.18 15.34
CA GLY A 153 -7.50 9.80 15.10
C GLY A 153 -6.49 10.78 15.66
N MET A 154 -5.26 10.30 15.73
CA MET A 154 -4.08 11.10 16.02
C MET A 154 -2.99 10.70 15.07
N VAL A 155 -2.38 11.68 14.41
CA VAL A 155 -1.30 11.45 13.45
C VAL A 155 0.03 11.94 13.98
N PHE A 156 1.12 11.25 13.59
CA PHE A 156 2.47 11.59 13.93
C PHE A 156 3.26 11.86 12.67
N GLY A 157 4.08 12.89 12.69
CA GLY A 157 5.02 13.19 11.63
C GLY A 157 6.46 13.11 12.14
N TYR A 158 7.36 12.57 11.34
CA TYR A 158 8.79 12.53 11.62
C TYR A 158 9.60 12.77 10.34
N ALA A 159 10.61 13.61 10.45
CA ALA A 159 11.59 13.83 9.39
C ALA A 159 12.97 14.05 10.01
N CYS A 160 14.03 13.62 9.34
CA CYS A 160 15.42 13.82 9.74
C CYS A 160 16.29 14.11 8.51
N ASN A 161 17.53 14.52 8.76
CA ASN A 161 18.48 14.86 7.69
C ASN A 161 19.51 13.75 7.41
N GLU A 162 19.16 12.51 7.73
CA GLU A 162 20.04 11.36 7.51
C GLU A 162 20.15 10.97 6.03
N THR A 163 19.09 11.22 5.27
CA THR A 163 19.01 10.89 3.85
C THR A 163 18.43 12.05 3.04
N SER A 164 18.61 12.02 1.72
CA SER A 164 18.07 13.04 0.81
C SER A 164 16.55 13.10 0.77
N THR A 165 15.87 12.02 1.20
CA THR A 165 14.41 11.94 1.28
C THR A 165 13.86 12.38 2.64
N LEU A 166 14.70 12.85 3.54
CA LEU A 166 14.37 13.22 4.91
C LEU A 166 13.83 12.07 5.76
N MET A 167 14.10 10.84 5.35
CA MET A 167 13.74 9.62 6.06
C MET A 167 14.94 9.03 6.81
N PRO A 168 14.71 8.32 7.93
CA PRO A 168 15.77 7.60 8.65
C PRO A 168 16.50 6.59 7.76
N MET A 169 17.82 6.47 7.97
CA MET A 169 18.69 5.62 7.17
C MET A 169 18.21 4.16 7.06
N PRO A 170 17.80 3.46 8.15
CA PRO A 170 17.40 2.04 8.05
C PRO A 170 16.22 1.80 7.12
N ILE A 171 15.15 2.59 7.25
CA ILE A 171 13.97 2.43 6.40
C ILE A 171 14.23 2.85 4.96
N TYR A 172 15.01 3.91 4.75
CA TYR A 172 15.42 4.33 3.41
C TYR A 172 16.16 3.22 2.68
N LEU A 173 17.16 2.61 3.31
CA LEU A 173 17.92 1.51 2.71
C LEU A 173 17.05 0.27 2.48
N ALA A 174 16.19 -0.09 3.44
CA ALA A 174 15.27 -1.22 3.27
C ALA A 174 14.36 -1.00 2.05
N HIS A 175 13.81 0.21 1.86
CA HIS A 175 13.01 0.53 0.68
C HIS A 175 13.82 0.42 -0.63
N ARG A 176 15.04 0.98 -0.68
CA ARG A 176 15.89 0.88 -1.87
C ARG A 176 16.19 -0.57 -2.26
N LEU A 177 16.47 -1.43 -1.27
CA LEU A 177 16.69 -2.86 -1.51
C LEU A 177 15.42 -3.55 -2.05
N SER A 178 14.24 -3.28 -1.50
CA SER A 178 12.97 -3.84 -1.99
C SER A 178 12.63 -3.39 -3.41
N GLU A 179 12.86 -2.12 -3.72
CA GLU A 179 12.69 -1.59 -5.06
C GLU A 179 13.66 -2.24 -6.05
N ARG A 180 14.93 -2.37 -5.67
CA ARG A 180 15.94 -3.01 -6.52
C ARG A 180 15.64 -4.49 -6.73
N LEU A 181 15.19 -5.20 -5.71
CA LEU A 181 14.77 -6.59 -5.81
C LEU A 181 13.62 -6.76 -6.82
N THR A 182 12.64 -5.88 -6.78
CA THR A 182 11.54 -5.84 -7.75
C THR A 182 12.05 -5.51 -9.17
N GLU A 183 12.93 -4.54 -9.31
CA GLU A 183 13.49 -4.14 -10.59
C GLU A 183 14.25 -5.28 -11.28
N VAL A 184 15.18 -5.95 -10.58
CA VAL A 184 15.98 -7.04 -11.17
C VAL A 184 15.15 -8.27 -11.53
N ARG A 185 14.02 -8.47 -10.85
CA ARG A 185 13.03 -9.48 -11.22
C ARG A 185 12.29 -9.08 -12.51
N LYS A 186 11.72 -7.88 -12.55
CA LYS A 186 10.88 -7.42 -13.67
C LYS A 186 11.65 -7.19 -14.97
N ASN A 187 12.88 -6.71 -14.88
CA ASN A 187 13.73 -6.50 -16.07
C ASN A 187 14.44 -7.77 -16.57
N GLY A 188 14.27 -8.90 -15.85
CA GLY A 188 14.85 -10.19 -16.22
C GLY A 188 16.33 -10.37 -15.90
N THR A 189 16.94 -9.48 -15.11
CA THR A 189 18.32 -9.67 -14.60
C THR A 189 18.39 -10.91 -13.71
N LEU A 190 17.43 -11.08 -12.81
CA LEU A 190 17.27 -12.27 -11.97
C LEU A 190 15.89 -12.92 -12.23
N PRO A 191 15.73 -13.65 -13.35
CA PRO A 191 14.42 -14.15 -13.81
C PRO A 191 13.86 -15.28 -12.94
N PHE A 192 14.66 -15.84 -12.06
CA PHE A 192 14.25 -16.86 -11.11
C PHE A 192 13.59 -16.32 -9.85
N LEU A 193 13.64 -14.99 -9.60
CA LEU A 193 12.95 -14.38 -8.48
C LEU A 193 11.44 -14.35 -8.71
N ARG A 194 10.68 -14.38 -7.61
CA ARG A 194 9.23 -14.32 -7.57
C ARG A 194 8.78 -13.03 -6.88
N PRO A 195 7.49 -12.66 -6.98
CA PRO A 195 7.02 -11.35 -6.54
C PRO A 195 7.17 -11.06 -5.05
N ASP A 196 7.05 -12.08 -4.18
CA ASP A 196 7.14 -11.89 -2.73
C ASP A 196 8.59 -11.77 -2.26
N GLY A 197 8.86 -10.74 -1.48
CA GLY A 197 10.16 -10.50 -0.88
C GLY A 197 10.11 -9.49 0.26
N LYS A 198 11.08 -9.62 1.16
CA LYS A 198 11.26 -8.75 2.31
C LYS A 198 12.73 -8.38 2.45
N THR A 199 12.99 -7.15 2.82
CA THR A 199 14.32 -6.63 3.12
C THR A 199 14.35 -6.04 4.52
N GLN A 200 15.45 -6.22 5.23
CA GLN A 200 15.67 -5.67 6.57
C GLN A 200 17.06 -5.08 6.64
N VAL A 201 17.18 -3.89 7.20
CA VAL A 201 18.47 -3.22 7.40
C VAL A 201 18.60 -2.79 8.86
N SER A 202 19.70 -3.19 9.48
CA SER A 202 20.11 -2.74 10.83
C SER A 202 21.26 -1.77 10.71
N VAL A 203 21.10 -0.58 11.28
CA VAL A 203 22.11 0.49 11.31
C VAL A 203 22.53 0.72 12.74
N ARG A 204 23.83 0.81 12.96
CA ARG A 204 24.41 1.25 14.23
C ARG A 204 24.43 2.76 14.28
N TYR A 205 23.90 3.28 15.38
CA TYR A 205 23.88 4.69 15.71
C TYR A 205 24.85 4.98 16.86
N VAL A 206 25.59 6.07 16.74
CA VAL A 206 26.45 6.61 17.79
C VAL A 206 26.08 8.07 17.99
N ASP A 207 25.74 8.44 19.21
CA ASP A 207 25.30 9.79 19.59
C ASP A 207 24.16 10.32 18.69
N GLY A 208 23.20 9.43 18.36
CA GLY A 208 22.03 9.76 17.55
C GLY A 208 22.30 9.93 16.05
N LYS A 209 23.50 9.55 15.56
CA LYS A 209 23.85 9.59 14.13
C LYS A 209 24.10 8.20 13.57
N PRO A 210 23.67 7.90 12.34
CA PRO A 210 23.97 6.64 11.69
C PRO A 210 25.47 6.56 11.41
N GLU A 211 26.12 5.45 11.83
CA GLU A 211 27.56 5.26 11.69
C GLU A 211 27.89 4.13 10.70
N ALA A 212 27.21 2.98 10.81
CA ALA A 212 27.48 1.82 9.97
C ALA A 212 26.24 0.95 9.75
N VAL A 213 26.13 0.35 8.57
CA VAL A 213 25.22 -0.76 8.33
C VAL A 213 25.82 -2.02 8.94
N GLU A 214 25.13 -2.59 9.91
CA GLU A 214 25.59 -3.79 10.63
C GLU A 214 25.04 -5.08 10.01
N LYS A 215 23.83 -5.01 9.44
CA LYS A 215 23.18 -6.18 8.87
C LYS A 215 22.22 -5.80 7.76
N VAL A 216 22.29 -6.56 6.67
CA VAL A 216 21.28 -6.62 5.62
C VAL A 216 20.72 -8.04 5.59
N LEU A 217 19.40 -8.18 5.57
CA LEU A 217 18.73 -9.44 5.38
C LEU A 217 17.74 -9.32 4.25
N ILE A 218 17.76 -10.26 3.31
CA ILE A 218 16.81 -10.37 2.21
C ILE A 218 16.20 -11.75 2.25
N SER A 219 14.86 -11.81 2.33
CA SER A 219 14.09 -13.03 2.10
C SER A 219 13.32 -12.83 0.81
N THR A 220 13.40 -13.75 -0.13
CA THR A 220 12.68 -13.64 -1.40
C THR A 220 12.22 -15.00 -1.89
N GLN A 221 11.02 -15.02 -2.43
CA GLN A 221 10.50 -16.18 -3.14
C GLN A 221 11.27 -16.34 -4.46
N HIS A 222 11.64 -17.58 -4.80
CA HIS A 222 12.42 -17.91 -6.00
C HIS A 222 12.04 -19.28 -6.57
N ASP A 223 12.56 -19.65 -7.73
CA ASP A 223 12.38 -20.96 -8.33
C ASP A 223 13.07 -22.05 -7.50
N GLU A 224 12.47 -23.24 -7.46
CA GLU A 224 12.95 -24.41 -6.71
C GLU A 224 14.36 -24.89 -7.14
N GLY A 225 14.79 -24.56 -8.35
CA GLY A 225 16.08 -24.96 -8.89
C GLY A 225 17.26 -24.10 -8.46
N VAL A 226 17.03 -23.04 -7.69
CA VAL A 226 18.07 -22.10 -7.23
C VAL A 226 18.45 -22.46 -5.79
N ASP A 227 19.71 -22.83 -5.57
CA ASP A 227 20.20 -23.08 -4.22
C ASP A 227 20.57 -21.79 -3.48
N HIS A 228 20.83 -21.92 -2.18
CA HIS A 228 21.11 -20.78 -1.29
C HIS A 228 22.35 -20.01 -1.73
N ASP A 229 23.43 -20.69 -2.10
CA ASP A 229 24.71 -20.04 -2.44
C ASP A 229 24.59 -19.26 -3.76
N GLN A 230 23.86 -19.81 -4.72
CA GLN A 230 23.54 -19.11 -5.98
C GLN A 230 22.67 -17.88 -5.74
N LEU A 231 21.66 -18.00 -4.87
CA LEU A 231 20.79 -16.90 -4.51
C LEU A 231 21.57 -15.77 -3.83
N GLU A 232 22.38 -16.12 -2.82
CA GLU A 232 23.20 -15.16 -2.08
C GLU A 232 24.17 -14.40 -3.01
N ALA A 233 24.91 -15.12 -3.86
CA ALA A 233 25.84 -14.52 -4.81
C ALA A 233 25.13 -13.53 -5.77
N ALA A 234 23.98 -13.93 -6.30
CA ALA A 234 23.19 -13.09 -7.20
C ALA A 234 22.64 -11.82 -6.51
N LEU A 235 22.17 -11.95 -5.27
CA LEU A 235 21.67 -10.81 -4.50
C LEU A 235 22.80 -9.84 -4.13
N LEU A 236 23.97 -10.34 -3.75
CA LEU A 236 25.16 -9.51 -3.49
C LEU A 236 25.61 -8.74 -4.73
N GLU A 237 25.56 -9.34 -5.91
CA GLU A 237 26.01 -8.71 -7.15
C GLU A 237 25.02 -7.70 -7.71
N HIS A 238 23.70 -7.96 -7.61
CA HIS A 238 22.71 -7.23 -8.35
C HIS A 238 21.75 -6.39 -7.51
N VAL A 239 21.65 -6.64 -6.21
CA VAL A 239 20.70 -5.98 -5.31
C VAL A 239 21.39 -5.14 -4.23
N ILE A 240 22.48 -5.63 -3.62
CA ILE A 240 23.28 -4.95 -2.60
C ILE A 240 24.42 -4.17 -3.24
#